data_db5a8d23ce59cf3264011bb132e19851
#
_entry.id   db5a8d23ce59cf3264011bb132e19851
#
_cell.length_a   1.000
_cell.length_b   1.000
_cell.length_c   1.000
_cell.angle_alpha   90.00
_cell.angle_beta   90.00
_cell.angle_gamma   90.00
#
_symmetry.space_group_name_H-M   'P 1'
#
loop_
_entity.id
_entity.type
_entity.pdbx_description
1 polymer ?
#
loop_
_entity_poly.entity_id
_entity_poly.type
_entity_poly.pdbx_seq_one_letter_code
_entity_poly.pdbx_strand_id
1 'polypeptide(L)'
;PEHFRGMQNFKWQIIYFTINERILFMKKIVAIDLDGTLLHSDCTISSYSKEVIAEAVKNGIMVVPTSGRSFRSIKNQVQDIEGVKYCICANGTLVGNIQTEELLHNCKIPQHLVYDIYKEVKERHGFIELYCDNDAYVEKDTAPIIYDTKIEKDFCDSMLSTDVIGLSYDLLLRRGTMRINKIHVAFPDPQELSEFAAKTAENKNLMVTFPSEYNMEIFPNGCNK
;
A
#
# COMPACT_ATOMS: atom_id res chain seq x y z
N PRO A 1 -3.75 31.36 -27.65
CA PRO A 1 -2.91 31.84 -26.60
C PRO A 1 -3.74 31.98 -25.32
N GLU A 2 -3.54 31.23 -24.35
CA GLU A 2 -4.20 31.06 -23.03
C GLU A 2 -4.78 29.66 -22.87
N HIS A 3 -3.90 28.73 -22.43
CA HIS A 3 -4.27 27.57 -21.61
C HIS A 3 -3.00 26.82 -21.19
N PHE A 4 -2.21 27.46 -20.31
CA PHE A 4 -1.21 26.76 -19.49
C PHE A 4 -1.18 27.44 -18.12
N ARG A 5 -2.19 27.11 -17.28
CA ARG A 5 -2.14 27.34 -15.83
C ARG A 5 -2.55 26.04 -15.16
N GLY A 6 -1.60 25.38 -14.52
CA GLY A 6 -1.86 24.20 -13.70
C GLY A 6 -0.71 23.23 -13.51
N MET A 7 0.54 23.62 -13.81
CA MET A 7 1.68 22.82 -13.37
C MET A 7 2.09 23.30 -11.97
N GLN A 8 1.61 22.64 -10.94
CA GLN A 8 2.15 22.81 -9.60
C GLN A 8 3.60 22.31 -9.58
N ASN A 9 4.48 23.16 -9.09
CA ASN A 9 5.92 22.95 -8.97
C ASN A 9 6.21 21.74 -8.07
N PHE A 10 6.60 20.61 -8.65
CA PHE A 10 7.22 19.51 -7.93
C PHE A 10 8.63 19.95 -7.49
N LYS A 11 8.81 20.23 -6.21
CA LYS A 11 10.12 20.41 -5.60
C LYS A 11 10.79 19.05 -5.42
N TRP A 12 11.75 18.75 -6.28
CA TRP A 12 12.67 17.62 -6.09
C TRP A 12 13.54 17.90 -4.87
N GLN A 13 13.39 17.14 -3.80
CA GLN A 13 14.34 17.20 -2.68
C GLN A 13 15.47 16.20 -2.93
N ILE A 14 16.59 16.71 -3.41
CA ILE A 14 17.85 15.94 -3.54
C ILE A 14 18.58 16.11 -2.21
N ILE A 15 18.73 15.03 -1.46
CA ILE A 15 19.53 15.00 -0.21
C ILE A 15 20.95 14.59 -0.58
N TYR A 16 21.92 15.49 -0.39
CA TYR A 16 23.36 15.20 -0.51
C TYR A 16 23.95 14.91 0.88
N PHE A 17 24.55 13.73 1.02
CA PHE A 17 25.44 13.45 2.15
C PHE A 17 26.91 13.49 1.68
N THR A 18 27.72 14.35 2.28
CA THR A 18 29.17 14.40 2.07
C THR A 18 29.85 13.65 3.22
N ILE A 19 30.54 12.55 2.94
CA ILE A 19 31.48 11.89 3.88
C ILE A 19 32.84 11.76 3.19
N ASN A 20 33.88 12.15 3.96
CA ASN A 20 35.28 12.23 3.56
C ASN A 20 35.82 10.97 2.86
N GLU A 21 36.49 11.20 1.73
CA GLU A 21 37.57 10.43 1.09
C GLU A 21 37.47 8.91 1.01
N ARG A 22 36.35 8.39 0.54
CA ARG A 22 36.23 7.26 -0.37
C ARG A 22 35.09 7.59 -1.31
N ILE A 23 35.35 7.57 -2.61
CA ILE A 23 34.31 7.67 -3.64
C ILE A 23 33.45 6.40 -3.51
N LEU A 24 32.56 6.39 -2.55
CA LEU A 24 31.41 5.51 -2.52
C LEU A 24 30.52 6.02 -3.66
N PHE A 25 30.31 5.20 -4.67
CA PHE A 25 29.27 5.38 -5.68
C PHE A 25 27.97 5.63 -4.94
N MET A 26 27.56 6.88 -4.81
CA MET A 26 26.26 7.22 -4.22
C MET A 26 25.18 6.68 -5.14
N LYS A 27 24.54 5.59 -4.71
CA LYS A 27 23.37 5.07 -5.42
C LYS A 27 22.26 6.11 -5.26
N LYS A 28 21.83 6.70 -6.37
CA LYS A 28 20.67 7.60 -6.39
C LYS A 28 19.41 6.74 -6.33
N ILE A 29 18.52 7.05 -5.41
CA ILE A 29 17.24 6.36 -5.26
C ILE A 29 16.13 7.38 -5.49
N VAL A 30 15.14 7.01 -6.29
CA VAL A 30 13.89 7.74 -6.49
C VAL A 30 12.76 6.82 -6.05
N ALA A 31 12.10 7.16 -4.94
CA ALA A 31 10.84 6.56 -4.54
C ALA A 31 9.70 7.29 -5.28
N ILE A 32 8.83 6.55 -5.97
CA ILE A 32 7.73 7.11 -6.74
C ILE A 32 6.41 6.48 -6.30
N ASP A 33 5.45 7.32 -5.93
CA ASP A 33 4.11 6.87 -5.58
C ASP A 33 3.35 6.41 -6.84
N LEU A 34 2.42 5.48 -6.68
CA LEU A 34 1.65 4.92 -7.78
C LEU A 34 0.35 5.70 -8.00
N ASP A 35 -0.54 5.66 -7.04
CA ASP A 35 -1.91 6.18 -7.18
C ASP A 35 -1.91 7.71 -7.23
N GLY A 36 -2.47 8.27 -8.31
CA GLY A 36 -2.47 9.72 -8.53
C GLY A 36 -1.10 10.33 -8.86
N THR A 37 -0.05 9.51 -9.07
CA THR A 37 1.30 9.96 -9.40
C THR A 37 1.83 9.28 -10.66
N LEU A 38 2.15 7.97 -10.61
CA LEU A 38 2.66 7.21 -11.75
C LEU A 38 1.53 6.57 -12.56
N LEU A 39 0.45 6.15 -11.89
CA LEU A 39 -0.73 5.56 -12.52
C LEU A 39 -1.69 6.64 -13.02
N HIS A 40 -2.22 6.41 -14.22
CA HIS A 40 -3.41 7.11 -14.72
C HIS A 40 -4.68 6.67 -13.96
N SER A 41 -5.81 7.36 -14.19
CA SER A 41 -7.10 7.02 -13.58
C SER A 41 -7.62 5.62 -13.97
N ASP A 42 -7.18 5.08 -15.10
CA ASP A 42 -7.47 3.71 -15.56
C ASP A 42 -6.48 2.67 -15.01
N CYS A 43 -5.68 3.03 -14.01
CA CYS A 43 -4.64 2.20 -13.40
C CYS A 43 -3.53 1.76 -14.37
N THR A 44 -3.31 2.46 -15.49
CA THR A 44 -2.21 2.17 -16.42
C THR A 44 -1.02 3.11 -16.24
N ILE A 45 0.18 2.68 -16.68
CA ILE A 45 1.38 3.51 -16.75
C ILE A 45 1.65 3.83 -18.22
N SER A 46 1.82 5.11 -18.57
CA SER A 46 2.08 5.52 -19.94
C SER A 46 3.39 4.95 -20.47
N SER A 47 3.45 4.70 -21.78
CA SER A 47 4.70 4.27 -22.45
C SER A 47 5.82 5.28 -22.21
N TYR A 48 5.51 6.57 -22.23
CA TYR A 48 6.47 7.62 -21.95
C TYR A 48 7.05 7.52 -20.52
N SER A 49 6.20 7.31 -19.50
CA SER A 49 6.68 7.12 -18.12
C SER A 49 7.56 5.88 -17.98
N LYS A 50 7.22 4.77 -18.65
CA LYS A 50 8.04 3.56 -18.67
C LYS A 50 9.40 3.80 -19.31
N GLU A 51 9.46 4.52 -20.43
CA GLU A 51 10.71 4.88 -21.12
C GLU A 51 11.60 5.78 -20.25
N VAL A 52 11.03 6.80 -19.60
CA VAL A 52 11.77 7.70 -18.70
C VAL A 52 12.34 6.95 -17.49
N ILE A 53 11.56 6.04 -16.91
CA ILE A 53 12.03 5.19 -15.80
C ILE A 53 13.17 4.28 -16.27
N ALA A 54 13.02 3.61 -17.41
CA ALA A 54 14.07 2.75 -17.96
C ALA A 54 15.36 3.54 -18.25
N GLU A 55 15.26 4.75 -18.78
CA GLU A 55 16.42 5.63 -19.01
C GLU A 55 17.07 6.07 -17.67
N ALA A 56 16.29 6.41 -16.65
CA ALA A 56 16.80 6.73 -15.32
C ALA A 56 17.59 5.55 -14.73
N VAL A 57 17.07 4.32 -14.87
CA VAL A 57 17.75 3.09 -14.42
C VAL A 57 19.05 2.86 -15.17
N LYS A 58 19.09 3.05 -16.51
CA LYS A 58 20.31 2.96 -17.32
C LYS A 58 21.38 3.96 -16.87
N ASN A 59 20.97 5.12 -16.35
CA ASN A 59 21.85 6.14 -15.79
C ASN A 59 22.22 5.90 -14.31
N GLY A 60 21.95 4.70 -13.78
CA GLY A 60 22.35 4.27 -12.44
C GLY A 60 21.46 4.80 -11.31
N ILE A 61 20.26 5.28 -11.63
CA ILE A 61 19.25 5.68 -10.66
C ILE A 61 18.40 4.42 -10.31
N MET A 62 18.28 4.10 -9.03
CA MET A 62 17.36 3.07 -8.58
C MET A 62 15.97 3.69 -8.45
N VAL A 63 15.03 3.26 -9.28
CA VAL A 63 13.63 3.67 -9.18
C VAL A 63 12.86 2.63 -8.39
N VAL A 64 12.15 3.07 -7.34
CA VAL A 64 11.43 2.23 -6.38
C VAL A 64 9.97 2.67 -6.32
N PRO A 65 9.06 1.96 -6.98
CA PRO A 65 7.61 2.16 -6.80
C PRO A 65 7.21 1.97 -5.33
N THR A 66 6.38 2.87 -4.83
CA THR A 66 6.05 2.95 -3.41
C THR A 66 4.55 3.19 -3.26
N SER A 67 3.80 2.27 -2.62
CA SER A 67 2.34 2.38 -2.53
C SER A 67 1.78 1.70 -1.27
N GLY A 68 0.52 2.00 -0.95
CA GLY A 68 -0.28 1.26 0.03
C GLY A 68 -0.77 -0.11 -0.47
N ARG A 69 -0.63 -0.40 -1.77
CA ARG A 69 -1.07 -1.65 -2.40
C ARG A 69 -0.27 -2.87 -1.92
N SER A 70 -0.79 -4.09 -2.14
CA SER A 70 -0.07 -5.33 -1.88
C SER A 70 1.13 -5.49 -2.83
N PHE A 71 2.09 -6.34 -2.44
CA PHE A 71 3.26 -6.63 -3.27
C PHE A 71 2.84 -7.16 -4.66
N ARG A 72 1.91 -8.10 -4.71
CA ARG A 72 1.41 -8.66 -5.97
C ARG A 72 0.76 -7.60 -6.85
N SER A 73 -0.04 -6.72 -6.28
CA SER A 73 -0.68 -5.63 -7.03
C SER A 73 0.35 -4.69 -7.64
N ILE A 74 1.38 -4.27 -6.88
CA ILE A 74 2.46 -3.42 -7.40
C ILE A 74 3.26 -4.16 -8.47
N LYS A 75 3.65 -5.42 -8.21
CA LYS A 75 4.40 -6.23 -9.18
C LYS A 75 3.69 -6.29 -10.53
N ASN A 76 2.38 -6.57 -10.53
CA ASN A 76 1.58 -6.64 -11.76
C ASN A 76 1.60 -5.34 -12.56
N GLN A 77 1.72 -4.18 -11.90
CA GLN A 77 1.76 -2.87 -12.55
C GLN A 77 3.12 -2.53 -13.17
N VAL A 78 4.21 -2.99 -12.55
CA VAL A 78 5.56 -2.46 -12.88
C VAL A 78 6.55 -3.53 -13.37
N GLN A 79 6.19 -4.81 -13.41
CA GLN A 79 7.11 -5.90 -13.77
C GLN A 79 7.67 -5.82 -15.20
N ASP A 80 6.98 -5.13 -16.10
CA ASP A 80 7.38 -4.91 -17.48
C ASP A 80 8.19 -3.60 -17.69
N ILE A 81 8.46 -2.85 -16.61
CA ILE A 81 9.34 -1.68 -16.67
C ILE A 81 10.80 -2.14 -16.51
N GLU A 82 11.58 -1.97 -17.56
CA GLU A 82 12.97 -2.44 -17.59
C GLU A 82 13.81 -1.88 -16.44
N GLY A 83 14.42 -2.76 -15.66
CA GLY A 83 15.37 -2.41 -14.60
C GLY A 83 14.77 -2.00 -13.27
N VAL A 84 13.44 -1.90 -13.13
CA VAL A 84 12.78 -1.77 -11.83
C VAL A 84 12.88 -3.11 -11.09
N LYS A 85 13.54 -3.11 -9.92
CA LYS A 85 13.87 -4.34 -9.18
C LYS A 85 13.18 -4.44 -7.83
N TYR A 86 12.90 -3.32 -7.19
CA TYR A 86 12.38 -3.28 -5.83
C TYR A 86 11.12 -2.46 -5.77
N CYS A 87 10.25 -2.76 -4.81
CA CYS A 87 9.11 -1.92 -4.47
C CYS A 87 8.93 -1.84 -2.95
N ILE A 88 8.32 -0.75 -2.51
CA ILE A 88 7.84 -0.55 -1.15
C ILE A 88 6.32 -0.64 -1.20
N CYS A 89 5.73 -1.54 -0.43
CA CYS A 89 4.30 -1.84 -0.47
C CYS A 89 3.67 -1.89 0.93
N ALA A 90 2.36 -2.00 0.98
CA ALA A 90 1.56 -2.02 2.21
C ALA A 90 1.98 -0.90 3.19
N ASN A 91 2.06 0.34 2.70
CA ASN A 91 2.47 1.54 3.45
C ASN A 91 3.87 1.47 4.08
N GLY A 92 4.82 0.76 3.45
CA GLY A 92 6.19 0.62 3.95
C GLY A 92 6.40 -0.56 4.89
N THR A 93 5.38 -1.36 5.19
CA THR A 93 5.53 -2.57 6.01
C THR A 93 6.24 -3.69 5.27
N LEU A 94 6.28 -3.61 3.94
CA LEU A 94 6.96 -4.56 3.07
C LEU A 94 7.91 -3.86 2.10
N VAL A 95 9.09 -4.44 1.90
CA VAL A 95 9.98 -4.13 0.78
C VAL A 95 10.31 -5.44 0.09
N GLY A 96 10.07 -5.54 -1.21
CA GLY A 96 10.27 -6.76 -1.96
C GLY A 96 11.06 -6.56 -3.24
N ASN A 97 11.71 -7.64 -3.67
CA ASN A 97 12.34 -7.74 -4.97
C ASN A 97 11.29 -8.27 -5.97
N ILE A 98 10.96 -7.47 -6.98
CA ILE A 98 9.91 -7.78 -7.97
C ILE A 98 10.24 -9.02 -8.81
N GLN A 99 11.54 -9.27 -9.06
CA GLN A 99 11.99 -10.36 -9.92
C GLN A 99 12.08 -11.69 -9.17
N THR A 100 12.63 -11.67 -7.94
CA THR A 100 12.84 -12.88 -7.13
C THR A 100 11.71 -13.17 -6.16
N GLU A 101 10.80 -12.21 -5.94
CA GLU A 101 9.76 -12.22 -4.92
C GLU A 101 10.28 -12.33 -3.48
N GLU A 102 11.57 -12.10 -3.28
CA GLU A 102 12.17 -12.06 -1.95
C GLU A 102 11.71 -10.81 -1.19
N LEU A 103 11.22 -11.01 0.03
CA LEU A 103 10.87 -9.93 0.94
C LEU A 103 12.10 -9.51 1.76
N LEU A 104 12.62 -8.32 1.47
CA LEU A 104 13.81 -7.74 2.13
C LEU A 104 13.46 -7.10 3.48
N HIS A 105 12.22 -6.63 3.63
CA HIS A 105 11.66 -6.07 4.85
C HIS A 105 10.23 -6.54 4.99
N ASN A 106 9.84 -6.95 6.19
CA ASN A 106 8.52 -7.54 6.43
C ASN A 106 8.08 -7.29 7.88
N CYS A 107 7.47 -6.13 8.13
CA CYS A 107 6.89 -5.77 9.43
C CYS A 107 5.49 -6.35 9.59
N LYS A 108 5.19 -6.83 10.78
CA LYS A 108 3.88 -7.41 11.10
C LYS A 108 3.22 -6.71 12.28
N ILE A 109 1.91 -6.55 12.22
CA ILE A 109 1.09 -6.15 13.36
C ILE A 109 1.18 -7.26 14.43
N PRO A 110 1.30 -6.93 15.74
CA PRO A 110 1.22 -7.91 16.80
C PRO A 110 -0.05 -8.75 16.70
N GLN A 111 0.10 -10.08 16.75
CA GLN A 111 -0.98 -11.02 16.42
C GLN A 111 -2.25 -10.84 17.23
N HIS A 112 -2.14 -10.56 18.54
CA HIS A 112 -3.32 -10.34 19.39
C HIS A 112 -4.13 -9.12 18.94
N LEU A 113 -3.47 -8.03 18.47
CA LEU A 113 -4.15 -6.84 17.96
C LEU A 113 -4.88 -7.13 16.65
N VAL A 114 -4.27 -7.95 15.76
CA VAL A 114 -4.91 -8.35 14.50
C VAL A 114 -6.24 -9.04 14.76
N TYR A 115 -6.26 -10.00 15.69
CA TYR A 115 -7.47 -10.76 15.97
C TYR A 115 -8.56 -9.92 16.62
N ASP A 116 -8.18 -9.03 17.54
CA ASP A 116 -9.12 -8.11 18.20
C ASP A 116 -9.75 -7.14 17.18
N ILE A 117 -8.93 -6.56 16.30
CA ILE A 117 -9.38 -5.68 15.20
C ILE A 117 -10.34 -6.44 14.27
N TYR A 118 -9.93 -7.64 13.82
CA TYR A 118 -10.73 -8.46 12.92
C TYR A 118 -12.12 -8.76 13.51
N LYS A 119 -12.20 -9.17 14.76
CA LYS A 119 -13.47 -9.43 15.45
C LYS A 119 -14.34 -8.18 15.54
N GLU A 120 -13.76 -7.07 15.98
CA GLU A 120 -14.51 -5.83 16.16
C GLU A 120 -15.09 -5.31 14.83
N VAL A 121 -14.31 -5.37 13.74
CA VAL A 121 -14.82 -4.97 12.42
C VAL A 121 -15.98 -5.86 11.97
N LYS A 122 -15.87 -7.18 12.18
CA LYS A 122 -16.96 -8.13 11.88
C LYS A 122 -18.22 -7.89 12.73
N GLU A 123 -18.06 -7.59 14.01
CA GLU A 123 -19.18 -7.28 14.94
C GLU A 123 -19.89 -5.96 14.53
N ARG A 124 -19.17 -5.01 13.94
CA ARG A 124 -19.69 -3.74 13.42
C ARG A 124 -20.17 -3.81 11.96
N HIS A 125 -20.19 -5.01 11.37
CA HIS A 125 -20.55 -5.20 9.95
C HIS A 125 -19.72 -4.34 8.98
N GLY A 126 -18.42 -4.17 9.27
CA GLY A 126 -17.46 -3.47 8.42
C GLY A 126 -16.82 -4.37 7.37
N PHE A 127 -16.32 -3.72 6.32
CA PHE A 127 -15.40 -4.35 5.36
C PHE A 127 -14.01 -4.47 5.98
N ILE A 128 -13.34 -5.60 5.73
CA ILE A 128 -11.96 -5.82 6.17
C ILE A 128 -11.15 -6.52 5.08
N GLU A 129 -9.98 -5.94 4.78
CA GLU A 129 -8.97 -6.48 3.88
C GLU A 129 -7.66 -6.66 4.65
N LEU A 130 -7.07 -7.84 4.58
CA LEU A 130 -5.91 -8.27 5.36
C LEU A 130 -4.70 -8.46 4.45
N TYR A 131 -3.68 -7.64 4.61
CA TYR A 131 -2.41 -7.76 3.87
C TYR A 131 -1.49 -8.74 4.58
N CYS A 132 -1.20 -9.86 3.94
CA CYS A 132 -0.32 -10.90 4.46
C CYS A 132 0.74 -11.26 3.42
N ASP A 133 1.99 -10.90 3.70
CA ASP A 133 3.10 -11.08 2.78
C ASP A 133 2.82 -10.49 1.39
N ASN A 134 2.75 -11.31 0.35
CA ASN A 134 2.64 -10.82 -1.02
C ASN A 134 1.22 -10.38 -1.42
N ASP A 135 0.20 -10.82 -0.70
CA ASP A 135 -1.20 -10.71 -1.12
C ASP A 135 -2.06 -9.93 -0.13
N ALA A 136 -3.20 -9.46 -0.62
CA ALA A 136 -4.31 -8.98 0.18
C ALA A 136 -5.45 -10.02 0.15
N TYR A 137 -6.17 -10.13 1.27
CA TYR A 137 -7.15 -11.17 1.52
C TYR A 137 -8.46 -10.57 2.03
N VAL A 138 -9.57 -10.93 1.40
CA VAL A 138 -10.92 -10.49 1.77
C VAL A 138 -11.82 -11.70 1.96
N GLU A 139 -12.70 -11.67 2.95
CA GLU A 139 -13.72 -12.72 3.13
C GLU A 139 -14.90 -12.47 2.19
N LYS A 140 -15.44 -13.57 1.65
CA LYS A 140 -16.54 -13.53 0.67
C LYS A 140 -17.80 -12.85 1.20
N ASP A 141 -18.07 -12.96 2.50
CA ASP A 141 -19.25 -12.37 3.15
C ASP A 141 -19.07 -10.88 3.45
N THR A 142 -17.83 -10.39 3.62
CA THR A 142 -17.54 -8.96 3.87
C THR A 142 -17.20 -8.21 2.59
N ALA A 143 -16.76 -8.87 1.53
CA ALA A 143 -16.39 -8.24 0.27
C ALA A 143 -17.49 -7.31 -0.31
N PRO A 144 -18.79 -7.65 -0.30
CA PRO A 144 -19.84 -6.77 -0.82
C PRO A 144 -19.99 -5.46 -0.03
N ILE A 145 -19.61 -5.43 1.26
CA ILE A 145 -19.80 -4.27 2.14
C ILE A 145 -19.07 -3.03 1.61
N ILE A 146 -17.94 -3.22 0.89
CA ILE A 146 -17.18 -2.10 0.34
C ILE A 146 -18.03 -1.25 -0.62
N TYR A 147 -18.99 -1.85 -1.33
CA TYR A 147 -19.88 -1.14 -2.25
C TYR A 147 -21.00 -0.36 -1.55
N ASP A 148 -21.24 -0.66 -0.25
CA ASP A 148 -22.19 0.11 0.57
C ASP A 148 -21.55 1.38 1.14
N THR A 149 -20.24 1.53 0.98
CA THR A 149 -19.49 2.76 1.30
C THR A 149 -19.61 3.76 0.14
N LYS A 150 -19.17 5.01 0.35
CA LYS A 150 -19.08 6.01 -0.73
C LYS A 150 -17.71 6.04 -1.43
N ILE A 151 -16.93 4.99 -1.29
CA ILE A 151 -15.69 4.79 -2.04
C ILE A 151 -16.05 4.54 -3.51
N GLU A 152 -15.26 5.12 -4.41
CA GLU A 152 -15.51 4.98 -5.85
C GLU A 152 -15.54 3.52 -6.30
N LYS A 153 -16.57 3.16 -7.07
CA LYS A 153 -16.80 1.78 -7.51
C LYS A 153 -15.61 1.21 -8.29
N ASP A 154 -15.02 1.98 -9.18
CA ASP A 154 -13.89 1.54 -10.01
C ASP A 154 -12.67 1.21 -9.15
N PHE A 155 -12.45 1.96 -8.05
CA PHE A 155 -11.43 1.63 -7.07
C PHE A 155 -11.74 0.32 -6.34
N CYS A 156 -12.99 0.12 -5.89
CA CYS A 156 -13.42 -1.13 -5.23
C CYS A 156 -13.25 -2.34 -6.17
N ASP A 157 -13.67 -2.22 -7.43
CA ASP A 157 -13.54 -3.27 -8.43
C ASP A 157 -12.05 -3.59 -8.69
N SER A 158 -11.20 -2.57 -8.84
CA SER A 158 -9.76 -2.74 -9.04
C SER A 158 -9.09 -3.46 -7.86
N MET A 159 -9.43 -3.07 -6.63
CA MET A 159 -8.90 -3.67 -5.40
C MET A 159 -9.31 -5.15 -5.31
N LEU A 160 -10.62 -5.45 -5.34
CA LEU A 160 -11.13 -6.80 -5.23
C LEU A 160 -10.68 -7.73 -6.38
N SER A 161 -10.35 -7.18 -7.55
CA SER A 161 -9.84 -7.97 -8.69
C SER A 161 -8.46 -8.59 -8.43
N THR A 162 -7.68 -8.01 -7.51
CA THR A 162 -6.33 -8.48 -7.15
C THR A 162 -6.28 -9.25 -5.85
N ASP A 163 -7.37 -9.24 -5.05
CA ASP A 163 -7.43 -9.83 -3.74
C ASP A 163 -7.73 -11.33 -3.77
N VAL A 164 -7.24 -12.03 -2.77
CA VAL A 164 -7.57 -13.43 -2.54
C VAL A 164 -8.87 -13.51 -1.73
N ILE A 165 -9.94 -13.98 -2.38
CA ILE A 165 -11.25 -14.10 -1.74
C ILE A 165 -11.38 -15.47 -1.07
N GLY A 166 -11.50 -15.48 0.26
CA GLY A 166 -11.66 -16.69 1.06
C GLY A 166 -13.03 -16.78 1.76
N LEU A 167 -13.33 -17.94 2.33
CA LEU A 167 -14.58 -18.14 3.08
C LEU A 167 -14.51 -17.51 4.46
N SER A 168 -13.42 -17.75 5.19
CA SER A 168 -13.14 -17.16 6.50
C SER A 168 -11.67 -17.29 6.85
N TYR A 169 -11.12 -16.28 7.50
CA TYR A 169 -9.76 -16.26 8.02
C TYR A 169 -9.69 -16.37 9.55
N ASP A 170 -10.82 -16.47 10.25
CA ASP A 170 -10.91 -16.53 11.72
C ASP A 170 -9.95 -17.53 12.33
N LEU A 171 -9.95 -18.77 11.83
CA LEU A 171 -9.12 -19.84 12.40
C LEU A 171 -7.62 -19.58 12.19
N LEU A 172 -7.22 -19.05 11.02
CA LEU A 172 -5.84 -18.75 10.69
C LEU A 172 -5.32 -17.60 11.54
N LEU A 173 -6.12 -16.56 11.73
CA LEU A 173 -5.79 -15.40 12.57
C LEU A 173 -5.69 -15.81 14.04
N ARG A 174 -6.66 -16.59 14.55
CA ARG A 174 -6.65 -17.06 15.93
C ARG A 174 -5.44 -17.93 16.25
N ARG A 175 -5.03 -18.78 15.32
CA ARG A 175 -3.83 -19.63 15.46
C ARG A 175 -2.51 -18.90 15.22
N GLY A 176 -2.55 -17.65 14.73
CA GLY A 176 -1.35 -16.88 14.39
C GLY A 176 -0.59 -17.39 13.18
N THR A 177 -1.22 -18.23 12.36
CA THR A 177 -0.61 -18.75 11.11
C THR A 177 -0.69 -17.77 9.96
N MET A 178 -1.66 -16.84 10.01
CA MET A 178 -1.77 -15.72 9.08
C MET A 178 -1.27 -14.45 9.77
N ARG A 179 -0.06 -13.97 9.39
CA ARG A 179 0.64 -12.85 10.02
C ARG A 179 0.48 -11.58 9.18
N ILE A 180 -0.23 -10.60 9.71
CA ILE A 180 -0.72 -9.43 8.97
C ILE A 180 0.26 -8.26 9.01
N ASN A 181 0.50 -7.64 7.85
CA ASN A 181 1.32 -6.44 7.65
C ASN A 181 0.51 -5.16 7.81
N LYS A 182 -0.65 -5.12 7.15
CA LYS A 182 -1.58 -3.99 7.11
C LYS A 182 -3.00 -4.52 7.13
N ILE A 183 -3.90 -3.77 7.76
CA ILE A 183 -5.34 -3.99 7.69
C ILE A 183 -5.95 -2.75 7.06
N HIS A 184 -6.79 -2.94 6.06
CA HIS A 184 -7.66 -1.90 5.52
C HIS A 184 -9.08 -2.20 5.96
N VAL A 185 -9.75 -1.23 6.52
CA VAL A 185 -11.14 -1.32 6.95
C VAL A 185 -11.96 -0.20 6.36
N ALA A 186 -13.22 -0.49 6.06
CA ALA A 186 -14.19 0.50 5.64
C ALA A 186 -15.54 0.25 6.29
N PHE A 187 -16.27 1.33 6.56
CA PHE A 187 -17.61 1.27 7.12
C PHE A 187 -18.56 2.09 6.25
N PRO A 188 -19.80 1.62 6.03
CA PRO A 188 -20.81 2.39 5.34
C PRO A 188 -21.18 3.69 6.08
N ASP A 189 -21.14 3.66 7.43
CA ASP A 189 -21.35 4.81 8.29
C ASP A 189 -20.02 5.44 8.74
N PRO A 190 -19.72 6.71 8.37
CA PRO A 190 -18.51 7.40 8.80
C PRO A 190 -18.40 7.57 10.32
N GLN A 191 -19.54 7.57 11.07
CA GLN A 191 -19.49 7.65 12.51
C GLN A 191 -18.90 6.37 13.12
N GLU A 192 -19.29 5.20 12.61
CA GLU A 192 -18.70 3.91 13.00
C GLU A 192 -17.19 3.88 12.74
N LEU A 193 -16.74 4.39 11.59
CA LEU A 193 -15.32 4.52 11.29
C LEU A 193 -14.61 5.42 12.29
N SER A 194 -15.20 6.58 12.62
CA SER A 194 -14.60 7.55 13.55
C SER A 194 -14.44 6.97 14.95
N GLU A 195 -15.45 6.28 15.47
CA GLU A 195 -15.40 5.63 16.78
C GLU A 195 -14.37 4.49 16.83
N PHE A 196 -14.37 3.66 15.80
CA PHE A 196 -13.39 2.57 15.65
C PHE A 196 -11.96 3.10 15.55
N ALA A 197 -11.76 4.16 14.78
CA ALA A 197 -10.47 4.80 14.59
C ALA A 197 -9.93 5.43 15.87
N ALA A 198 -10.78 6.15 16.64
CA ALA A 198 -10.41 6.75 17.91
C ALA A 198 -9.86 5.70 18.88
N LYS A 199 -10.58 4.58 19.02
CA LYS A 199 -10.17 3.45 19.85
C LYS A 199 -8.86 2.80 19.36
N THR A 200 -8.73 2.58 18.06
CA THR A 200 -7.54 1.93 17.47
C THR A 200 -6.30 2.79 17.64
N ALA A 201 -6.43 4.12 17.50
CA ALA A 201 -5.33 5.07 17.60
C ALA A 201 -4.75 5.21 19.03
N GLU A 202 -5.46 4.76 20.07
CA GLU A 202 -4.93 4.70 21.44
C GLU A 202 -3.77 3.73 21.57
N ASN A 203 -3.67 2.73 20.66
CA ASN A 203 -2.62 1.74 20.71
C ASN A 203 -1.33 2.25 20.05
N LYS A 204 -0.32 2.55 20.88
CA LYS A 204 0.98 3.10 20.44
C LYS A 204 1.79 2.18 19.52
N ASN A 205 1.43 0.89 19.40
CA ASN A 205 2.08 -0.05 18.48
C ASN A 205 1.53 0.04 17.06
N LEU A 206 0.43 0.78 16.88
CA LEU A 206 -0.25 0.93 15.60
C LEU A 206 -0.15 2.37 15.08
N MET A 207 -0.09 2.48 13.78
CA MET A 207 -0.32 3.70 13.04
C MET A 207 -1.60 3.56 12.24
N VAL A 208 -2.35 4.64 12.13
CA VAL A 208 -3.58 4.70 11.34
C VAL A 208 -3.48 5.83 10.33
N THR A 209 -3.99 5.60 9.13
CA THR A 209 -4.12 6.61 8.08
C THR A 209 -5.51 6.53 7.47
N PHE A 210 -5.97 7.63 6.90
CA PHE A 210 -7.31 7.76 6.32
C PHE A 210 -7.18 8.11 4.84
N PRO A 211 -7.26 7.13 3.93
CA PRO A 211 -7.31 7.41 2.49
C PRO A 211 -8.57 8.20 2.09
N SER A 212 -9.68 7.98 2.79
CA SER A 212 -10.93 8.74 2.64
C SER A 212 -11.69 8.84 3.98
N GLU A 213 -12.84 9.52 3.96
CA GLU A 213 -13.74 9.61 5.13
C GLU A 213 -14.50 8.31 5.44
N TYR A 214 -14.40 7.28 4.57
CA TYR A 214 -15.10 5.99 4.71
C TYR A 214 -14.19 4.81 4.98
N ASN A 215 -12.88 5.01 4.94
CA ASN A 215 -11.91 3.93 5.14
C ASN A 215 -10.66 4.39 5.90
N MET A 216 -10.04 3.44 6.57
CA MET A 216 -8.75 3.64 7.22
C MET A 216 -7.83 2.45 7.00
N GLU A 217 -6.55 2.69 7.12
CA GLU A 217 -5.50 1.69 7.07
C GLU A 217 -4.76 1.64 8.40
N ILE A 218 -4.50 0.43 8.88
CA ILE A 218 -3.86 0.14 10.17
C ILE A 218 -2.60 -0.67 9.90
N PHE A 219 -1.46 -0.24 10.42
CA PHE A 219 -0.18 -0.90 10.24
C PHE A 219 0.75 -0.66 11.44
N PRO A 220 1.88 -1.39 11.58
CA PRO A 220 2.78 -1.22 12.71
C PRO A 220 3.34 0.19 12.79
N ASN A 221 3.40 0.77 13.99
CA ASN A 221 4.06 2.05 14.20
C ASN A 221 5.55 1.94 13.86
N GLY A 222 6.08 2.99 13.23
CA GLY A 222 7.46 3.05 12.74
C GLY A 222 7.67 2.47 11.34
N CYS A 223 6.63 1.89 10.72
CA CYS A 223 6.65 1.47 9.33
C CYS A 223 5.81 2.48 8.52
N ASN A 224 6.43 3.25 7.65
CA ASN A 224 5.74 4.12 6.70
C ASN A 224 6.54 4.23 5.39
N LYS A 225 5.87 4.62 4.31
CA LYS A 225 6.48 4.87 3.00
C LYS A 225 7.16 6.23 2.92
#